data_3a8186487386ec2e21ba8251b0b05d67
#
_entry.id   3a8186487386ec2e21ba8251b0b05d67
#
_cell.length_a   1.000
_cell.length_b   1.000
_cell.length_c   1.000
_cell.angle_alpha   90.00
_cell.angle_beta   90.00
_cell.angle_gamma   90.00
#
_symmetry.space_group_name_H-M   'P 1'
#
loop_
_entity.id
_entity.type
_entity.pdbx_description
1 polymer ?
#
loop_
_entity_poly.entity_id
_entity_poly.type
_entity_poly.pdbx_seq_one_letter_code
_entity_poly.pdbx_strand_id
1 'polypeptide(L)'
;AAGSELKEAIGAATQPLNLDIKHWFSRSMLEEWLNAGINFGLRVILVVVLFWLGKVVITRLKKIFNGILRRRNIEGVAVSLLDSVFTSILYIALFLFLAGVLGVKSVSFAAVLASMGLAVGMALSGQLQNLAGGVIIIVTKPFKLGDFISSQGTDGTVKAVRLFHTEVLTPDNKAAFIPNSLLSSNSVVNYSHENTRRVDWTIGIEYNEDIDRARNLLRSIIESDSRILKTPDYTIALLSLGASSVNIVIRAWTANETYWDVFLDINERIYKEFNAAGIGFPFQQLTVHQAK
;
A
#
# COMPACT_ATOMS: atom_id res chain seq x y z
N ALA A 1 55.74 -27.41 58.19
CA ALA A 1 54.66 -27.54 57.18
C ALA A 1 54.80 -26.48 56.04
N ALA A 2 55.03 -25.18 56.34
CA ALA A 2 55.13 -24.12 55.30
C ALA A 2 56.35 -24.20 54.38
N GLY A 3 57.47 -24.85 54.86
CA GLY A 3 58.71 -24.99 54.06
C GLY A 3 58.69 -26.11 53.03
N SER A 4 57.82 -27.12 53.22
CA SER A 4 57.63 -28.21 52.26
C SER A 4 56.70 -27.85 51.08
N GLU A 5 55.67 -27.07 51.34
CA GLU A 5 54.76 -26.58 50.31
C GLU A 5 55.45 -25.53 49.38
N LEU A 6 56.34 -24.68 49.95
CA LEU A 6 57.10 -23.73 49.14
C LEU A 6 58.10 -24.44 48.23
N LYS A 7 58.74 -25.53 48.67
CA LYS A 7 59.64 -26.33 47.83
C LYS A 7 58.91 -27.08 46.69
N GLU A 8 57.69 -27.53 46.95
CA GLU A 8 56.86 -28.24 45.98
C GLU A 8 56.32 -27.25 44.92
N ALA A 9 55.91 -26.05 45.35
CA ALA A 9 55.52 -24.95 44.44
C ALA A 9 56.66 -24.44 43.53
N ILE A 10 57.89 -24.34 44.10
CA ILE A 10 59.06 -23.92 43.29
C ILE A 10 59.48 -25.09 42.35
N GLY A 11 59.36 -26.33 42.78
CA GLY A 11 59.63 -27.51 41.93
C GLY A 11 58.65 -27.63 40.73
N ALA A 12 57.39 -27.25 40.97
CA ALA A 12 56.38 -27.22 39.88
C ALA A 12 56.60 -26.07 38.90
N ALA A 13 57.10 -24.89 39.42
CA ALA A 13 57.35 -23.71 38.59
C ALA A 13 58.69 -23.83 37.78
N THR A 14 59.59 -24.74 38.16
CA THR A 14 60.86 -24.97 37.50
C THR A 14 60.91 -26.19 36.60
N GLN A 15 59.77 -26.84 36.34
CA GLN A 15 59.74 -27.87 35.28
C GLN A 15 60.11 -27.18 33.94
N PRO A 16 61.21 -27.62 33.29
CA PRO A 16 61.53 -27.10 31.95
C PRO A 16 60.36 -27.40 31.06
N LEU A 17 59.81 -26.37 30.38
CA LEU A 17 58.91 -26.55 29.26
C LEU A 17 59.65 -27.46 28.27
N ASN A 18 59.36 -28.76 28.37
CA ASN A 18 59.84 -29.72 27.40
C ASN A 18 59.04 -29.47 26.11
N LEU A 19 59.44 -28.44 25.37
CA LEU A 19 59.02 -28.27 24.00
C LEU A 19 59.61 -29.39 23.19
N ASP A 20 58.83 -30.49 23.13
CA ASP A 20 59.24 -31.67 22.34
C ASP A 20 59.13 -31.32 20.86
N ILE A 21 60.14 -30.51 20.40
CA ILE A 21 60.28 -30.03 19.02
C ILE A 21 60.35 -31.22 18.04
N LYS A 22 60.74 -32.41 18.50
CA LYS A 22 60.77 -33.64 17.71
C LYS A 22 59.33 -34.15 17.39
N HIS A 23 58.36 -33.83 18.21
CA HIS A 23 56.98 -34.18 17.93
C HIS A 23 56.34 -33.31 16.83
N TRP A 24 56.81 -32.09 16.64
CA TRP A 24 56.38 -31.14 15.58
C TRP A 24 56.92 -31.54 14.19
N PHE A 25 57.98 -32.32 14.12
CA PHE A 25 58.59 -32.86 12.88
C PHE A 25 58.40 -34.39 12.77
N SER A 26 57.42 -34.96 13.44
CA SER A 26 57.08 -36.38 13.25
C SER A 26 56.55 -36.57 11.80
N ARG A 27 56.93 -37.73 11.20
CA ARG A 27 56.51 -38.08 9.83
C ARG A 27 54.98 -38.05 9.65
N SER A 28 54.22 -38.38 10.66
CA SER A 28 52.75 -38.31 10.68
C SER A 28 52.21 -36.86 10.55
N MET A 29 52.82 -35.93 11.28
CA MET A 29 52.43 -34.48 11.18
C MET A 29 52.76 -33.91 9.81
N LEU A 30 53.91 -34.25 9.24
CA LEU A 30 54.26 -33.83 7.88
C LEU A 30 53.30 -34.39 6.83
N GLU A 31 52.88 -35.63 6.96
CA GLU A 31 51.87 -36.27 6.09
C GLU A 31 50.51 -35.60 6.24
N GLU A 32 50.08 -35.27 7.47
CA GLU A 32 48.82 -34.52 7.72
C GLU A 32 48.86 -33.13 7.11
N TRP A 33 49.98 -32.39 7.26
CA TRP A 33 50.15 -31.08 6.68
C TRP A 33 50.19 -31.09 5.16
N LEU A 34 50.88 -32.09 4.58
CA LEU A 34 50.91 -32.31 3.13
C LEU A 34 49.52 -32.66 2.59
N ASN A 35 48.77 -33.54 3.25
CA ASN A 35 47.43 -33.89 2.84
C ASN A 35 46.44 -32.73 3.00
N ALA A 36 46.56 -31.96 4.08
CA ALA A 36 45.76 -30.73 4.27
C ALA A 36 46.07 -29.69 3.19
N GLY A 37 47.36 -29.50 2.84
CA GLY A 37 47.82 -28.60 1.78
C GLY A 37 47.30 -29.02 0.38
N ILE A 38 47.40 -30.34 0.08
CA ILE A 38 46.88 -30.88 -1.18
C ILE A 38 45.36 -30.75 -1.27
N ASN A 39 44.64 -31.06 -0.22
CA ASN A 39 43.18 -30.94 -0.16
C ASN A 39 42.72 -29.47 -0.28
N PHE A 40 43.45 -28.52 0.35
CA PHE A 40 43.21 -27.10 0.19
C PHE A 40 43.48 -26.63 -1.24
N GLY A 41 44.59 -27.06 -1.82
CA GLY A 41 44.97 -26.76 -3.22
C GLY A 41 43.91 -27.28 -4.20
N LEU A 42 43.43 -28.51 -4.03
CA LEU A 42 42.35 -29.08 -4.84
C LEU A 42 41.04 -28.27 -4.72
N ARG A 43 40.70 -27.85 -3.49
CA ARG A 43 39.52 -26.99 -3.28
C ARG A 43 39.64 -25.63 -3.99
N VAL A 44 40.81 -25.00 -3.93
CA VAL A 44 41.07 -23.74 -4.63
C VAL A 44 40.93 -23.91 -6.13
N ILE A 45 41.50 -24.97 -6.72
CA ILE A 45 41.35 -25.26 -8.16
C ILE A 45 39.88 -25.45 -8.51
N LEU A 46 39.15 -26.23 -7.69
CA LEU A 46 37.71 -26.46 -7.88
C LEU A 46 36.94 -25.12 -7.84
N VAL A 47 37.22 -24.24 -6.89
CA VAL A 47 36.59 -22.92 -6.76
C VAL A 47 36.86 -22.06 -8.00
N VAL A 48 38.07 -22.06 -8.53
CA VAL A 48 38.41 -21.32 -9.77
C VAL A 48 37.60 -21.85 -10.96
N VAL A 49 37.49 -23.16 -11.09
CA VAL A 49 36.67 -23.80 -12.15
C VAL A 49 35.17 -23.44 -11.98
N LEU A 50 34.66 -23.57 -10.76
CA LEU A 50 33.27 -23.23 -10.45
C LEU A 50 32.99 -21.74 -10.64
N PHE A 51 33.92 -20.85 -10.30
CA PHE A 51 33.82 -19.42 -10.57
C PHE A 51 33.70 -19.14 -12.07
N TRP A 52 34.51 -19.78 -12.88
CA TRP A 52 34.48 -19.63 -14.34
C TRP A 52 33.16 -20.14 -14.93
N LEU A 53 32.71 -21.32 -14.51
CA LEU A 53 31.40 -21.87 -14.86
C LEU A 53 30.24 -20.95 -14.40
N GLY A 54 30.30 -20.49 -13.17
CA GLY A 54 29.32 -19.55 -12.61
C GLY A 54 29.22 -18.26 -13.41
N LYS A 55 30.36 -17.68 -13.80
CA LYS A 55 30.40 -16.50 -14.66
C LYS A 55 29.73 -16.74 -16.03
N VAL A 56 29.94 -17.91 -16.63
CA VAL A 56 29.26 -18.28 -17.89
C VAL A 56 27.75 -18.37 -17.68
N VAL A 57 27.31 -19.02 -16.60
CA VAL A 57 25.89 -19.13 -16.27
C VAL A 57 25.27 -17.76 -16.05
N ILE A 58 25.91 -16.91 -15.24
CA ILE A 58 25.44 -15.53 -14.99
C ILE A 58 25.31 -14.76 -16.30
N THR A 59 26.30 -14.85 -17.18
CA THR A 59 26.24 -14.16 -18.48
C THR A 59 25.09 -14.64 -19.33
N ARG A 60 24.78 -15.94 -19.32
CA ARG A 60 23.63 -16.51 -20.03
C ARG A 60 22.29 -16.04 -19.42
N LEU A 61 22.16 -16.10 -18.10
CA LEU A 61 20.97 -15.63 -17.39
C LEU A 61 20.72 -14.15 -17.63
N LYS A 62 21.77 -13.33 -17.56
CA LYS A 62 21.72 -11.89 -17.87
C LYS A 62 21.23 -11.63 -19.29
N LYS A 63 21.71 -12.38 -20.28
CA LYS A 63 21.29 -12.24 -21.68
C LYS A 63 19.80 -12.57 -21.85
N ILE A 64 19.33 -13.61 -21.19
CA ILE A 64 17.90 -14.01 -21.21
C ILE A 64 17.07 -12.93 -20.53
N PHE A 65 17.44 -12.49 -19.33
CA PHE A 65 16.76 -11.46 -18.56
C PHE A 65 16.62 -10.15 -19.35
N ASN A 66 17.73 -9.66 -19.91
CA ASN A 66 17.72 -8.45 -20.73
C ASN A 66 16.90 -8.60 -22.01
N GLY A 67 16.88 -9.80 -22.58
CA GLY A 67 16.01 -10.12 -23.73
C GLY A 67 14.51 -10.00 -23.41
N ILE A 68 14.11 -10.46 -22.21
CA ILE A 68 12.72 -10.35 -21.73
C ILE A 68 12.35 -8.88 -21.47
N LEU A 69 13.22 -8.11 -20.79
CA LEU A 69 12.97 -6.71 -20.49
C LEU A 69 12.81 -5.86 -21.76
N ARG A 70 13.67 -6.06 -22.75
CA ARG A 70 13.59 -5.34 -24.04
C ARG A 70 12.32 -5.66 -24.83
N ARG A 71 11.84 -6.91 -24.78
CA ARG A 71 10.58 -7.30 -25.44
C ARG A 71 9.35 -6.62 -24.82
N ARG A 72 9.45 -6.16 -23.57
CA ARG A 72 8.39 -5.46 -22.85
C ARG A 72 8.41 -3.93 -23.03
N ASN A 73 9.26 -3.41 -23.93
CA ASN A 73 9.44 -1.96 -24.20
C ASN A 73 9.71 -1.15 -22.92
N ILE A 74 10.48 -1.71 -21.98
CA ILE A 74 10.86 -1.02 -20.76
C ILE A 74 11.94 0.02 -21.13
N GLU A 75 11.83 1.22 -20.55
CA GLU A 75 12.79 2.30 -20.79
C GLU A 75 14.23 1.90 -20.43
N GLY A 76 15.19 2.37 -21.23
CA GLY A 76 16.59 1.96 -21.13
C GLY A 76 17.23 2.18 -19.75
N VAL A 77 16.83 3.24 -19.04
CA VAL A 77 17.29 3.53 -17.67
C VAL A 77 16.82 2.44 -16.69
N ALA A 78 15.53 2.07 -16.76
CA ALA A 78 14.96 1.03 -15.91
C ALA A 78 15.60 -0.34 -16.21
N VAL A 79 15.85 -0.65 -17.48
CA VAL A 79 16.56 -1.89 -17.88
C VAL A 79 17.96 -1.93 -17.27
N SER A 80 18.71 -0.82 -17.30
CA SER A 80 20.07 -0.75 -16.73
C SER A 80 20.06 -0.95 -15.21
N LEU A 81 19.13 -0.34 -14.50
CA LEU A 81 18.99 -0.51 -13.05
C LEU A 81 18.63 -1.96 -12.68
N LEU A 82 17.64 -2.53 -13.35
CA LEU A 82 17.20 -3.92 -13.10
C LEU A 82 18.30 -4.92 -13.43
N ASP A 83 19.05 -4.71 -14.53
CA ASP A 83 20.19 -5.52 -14.91
C ASP A 83 21.30 -5.47 -13.83
N SER A 84 21.60 -4.28 -13.31
CA SER A 84 22.60 -4.11 -12.26
C SER A 84 22.19 -4.83 -10.97
N VAL A 85 20.97 -4.67 -10.52
CA VAL A 85 20.42 -5.35 -9.31
C VAL A 85 20.45 -6.86 -9.50
N PHE A 86 19.91 -7.36 -10.63
CA PHE A 86 19.89 -8.79 -10.95
C PHE A 86 21.29 -9.40 -10.99
N THR A 87 22.20 -8.71 -11.66
CA THR A 87 23.60 -9.14 -11.77
C THR A 87 24.30 -9.17 -10.40
N SER A 88 24.08 -8.16 -9.55
CA SER A 88 24.63 -8.12 -8.20
C SER A 88 24.16 -9.27 -7.33
N ILE A 89 22.85 -9.60 -7.38
CA ILE A 89 22.27 -10.73 -6.64
C ILE A 89 22.93 -12.05 -7.07
N LEU A 90 23.11 -12.26 -8.38
CA LEU A 90 23.73 -13.48 -8.91
C LEU A 90 25.20 -13.61 -8.50
N TYR A 91 25.97 -12.51 -8.50
CA TYR A 91 27.35 -12.55 -8.04
C TYR A 91 27.48 -12.76 -6.53
N ILE A 92 26.58 -12.18 -5.72
CA ILE A 92 26.51 -12.45 -4.28
C ILE A 92 26.23 -13.94 -4.03
N ALA A 93 25.26 -14.51 -4.73
CA ALA A 93 24.92 -15.93 -4.61
C ALA A 93 26.11 -16.83 -5.02
N LEU A 94 26.79 -16.49 -6.12
CA LEU A 94 28.00 -17.21 -6.56
C LEU A 94 29.11 -17.12 -5.52
N PHE A 95 29.37 -15.93 -4.97
CA PHE A 95 30.38 -15.74 -3.93
C PHE A 95 30.11 -16.60 -2.69
N LEU A 96 28.87 -16.63 -2.22
CA LEU A 96 28.47 -17.43 -1.06
C LEU A 96 28.60 -18.93 -1.31
N PHE A 97 28.20 -19.37 -2.51
CA PHE A 97 28.37 -20.74 -2.93
C PHE A 97 29.86 -21.16 -2.91
N LEU A 98 30.74 -20.34 -3.49
CA LEU A 98 32.16 -20.58 -3.54
C LEU A 98 32.83 -20.55 -2.15
N ALA A 99 32.40 -19.63 -1.29
CA ALA A 99 32.87 -19.59 0.10
C ALA A 99 32.51 -20.88 0.87
N GLY A 100 31.34 -21.45 0.62
CA GLY A 100 30.93 -22.75 1.15
C GLY A 100 31.84 -23.89 0.67
N VAL A 101 32.23 -23.91 -0.61
CA VAL A 101 33.15 -24.91 -1.18
C VAL A 101 34.54 -24.79 -0.56
N LEU A 102 35.01 -23.58 -0.23
CA LEU A 102 36.26 -23.37 0.48
C LEU A 102 36.23 -23.84 1.94
N GLY A 103 35.05 -24.22 2.46
CA GLY A 103 34.89 -24.71 3.83
C GLY A 103 34.64 -23.59 4.84
N VAL A 104 34.31 -22.37 4.40
CA VAL A 104 33.89 -21.31 5.31
C VAL A 104 32.52 -21.69 5.88
N LYS A 105 32.39 -21.67 7.21
CA LYS A 105 31.13 -22.05 7.89
C LYS A 105 30.00 -21.11 7.45
N SER A 106 29.00 -21.65 6.81
CA SER A 106 27.84 -20.92 6.26
C SER A 106 27.06 -20.11 7.30
N VAL A 107 27.18 -20.46 8.58
CA VAL A 107 26.45 -19.81 9.69
C VAL A 107 26.78 -18.30 9.79
N SER A 108 28.05 -17.91 9.63
CA SER A 108 28.44 -16.49 9.70
C SER A 108 27.89 -15.66 8.54
N PHE A 109 27.81 -16.25 7.34
CA PHE A 109 27.20 -15.58 6.19
C PHE A 109 25.68 -15.52 6.28
N ALA A 110 25.04 -16.56 6.84
CA ALA A 110 23.61 -16.60 7.03
C ALA A 110 23.11 -15.43 7.91
N ALA A 111 23.83 -15.12 8.99
CA ALA A 111 23.48 -13.98 9.85
C ALA A 111 23.57 -12.63 9.13
N VAL A 112 24.63 -12.42 8.33
CA VAL A 112 24.80 -11.18 7.54
C VAL A 112 23.71 -11.08 6.48
N LEU A 113 23.43 -12.16 5.76
CA LEU A 113 22.37 -12.18 4.75
C LEU A 113 20.98 -11.97 5.35
N ALA A 114 20.70 -12.56 6.50
CA ALA A 114 19.44 -12.34 7.19
C ALA A 114 19.26 -10.88 7.59
N SER A 115 20.33 -10.25 8.12
CA SER A 115 20.32 -8.81 8.47
C SER A 115 20.12 -7.93 7.25
N MET A 116 20.83 -8.21 6.15
CA MET A 116 20.67 -7.48 4.88
C MET A 116 19.27 -7.69 4.29
N GLY A 117 18.76 -8.94 4.31
CA GLY A 117 17.41 -9.27 3.84
C GLY A 117 16.34 -8.55 4.64
N LEU A 118 16.49 -8.47 5.96
CA LEU A 118 15.59 -7.71 6.82
C LEU A 118 15.61 -6.22 6.49
N ALA A 119 16.79 -5.62 6.33
CA ALA A 119 16.93 -4.20 5.98
C ALA A 119 16.27 -3.88 4.62
N VAL A 120 16.54 -4.70 3.60
CA VAL A 120 15.91 -4.56 2.27
C VAL A 120 14.40 -4.80 2.33
N GLY A 121 13.95 -5.82 3.08
CA GLY A 121 12.53 -6.12 3.29
C GLY A 121 11.78 -4.96 3.93
N MET A 122 12.35 -4.34 4.97
CA MET A 122 11.78 -3.15 5.60
C MET A 122 11.74 -1.95 4.64
N ALA A 123 12.80 -1.72 3.87
CA ALA A 123 12.86 -0.63 2.89
C ALA A 123 11.81 -0.78 1.78
N LEU A 124 11.48 -2.00 1.38
CA LEU A 124 10.50 -2.31 0.32
C LEU A 124 9.09 -2.60 0.84
N SER A 125 8.88 -2.61 2.17
CA SER A 125 7.61 -3.06 2.78
C SER A 125 6.39 -2.27 2.26
N GLY A 126 6.51 -0.95 2.08
CA GLY A 126 5.44 -0.11 1.55
C GLY A 126 5.04 -0.49 0.11
N GLN A 127 5.99 -0.85 -0.74
CA GLN A 127 5.70 -1.28 -2.10
C GLN A 127 5.10 -2.68 -2.14
N LEU A 128 5.54 -3.57 -1.24
CA LEU A 128 4.93 -4.89 -1.08
C LEU A 128 3.49 -4.80 -0.58
N GLN A 129 3.18 -3.85 0.32
CA GLN A 129 1.82 -3.57 0.75
C GLN A 129 0.95 -3.07 -0.41
N ASN A 130 1.47 -2.21 -1.27
CA ASN A 130 0.75 -1.76 -2.47
C ASN A 130 0.49 -2.90 -3.46
N LEU A 131 1.47 -3.78 -3.67
CA LEU A 131 1.31 -4.97 -4.50
C LEU A 131 0.21 -5.89 -3.94
N ALA A 132 0.28 -6.21 -2.63
CA ALA A 132 -0.73 -7.02 -1.95
C ALA A 132 -2.12 -6.36 -2.01
N GLY A 133 -2.20 -5.04 -1.78
CA GLY A 133 -3.42 -4.26 -1.91
C GLY A 133 -4.02 -4.34 -3.31
N GLY A 134 -3.19 -4.25 -4.36
CA GLY A 134 -3.64 -4.42 -5.74
C GLY A 134 -4.24 -5.79 -6.01
N VAL A 135 -3.60 -6.86 -5.51
CA VAL A 135 -4.14 -8.23 -5.60
C VAL A 135 -5.48 -8.35 -4.87
N ILE A 136 -5.57 -7.81 -3.65
CA ILE A 136 -6.81 -7.82 -2.86
C ILE A 136 -7.93 -7.11 -3.62
N ILE A 137 -7.69 -5.91 -4.16
CA ILE A 137 -8.69 -5.16 -4.94
C ILE A 137 -9.19 -5.97 -6.15
N ILE A 138 -8.29 -6.63 -6.88
CA ILE A 138 -8.64 -7.43 -8.06
C ILE A 138 -9.47 -8.67 -7.69
N VAL A 139 -9.17 -9.31 -6.55
CA VAL A 139 -9.85 -10.53 -6.09
C VAL A 139 -11.19 -10.20 -5.46
N THR A 140 -11.24 -9.25 -4.52
CA THR A 140 -12.46 -8.91 -3.75
C THR A 140 -13.39 -7.97 -4.50
N LYS A 141 -12.87 -7.19 -5.45
CA LYS A 141 -13.60 -6.24 -6.30
C LYS A 141 -14.54 -5.30 -5.52
N PRO A 142 -14.03 -4.54 -4.54
CA PRO A 142 -14.83 -3.56 -3.83
C PRO A 142 -15.33 -2.45 -4.76
N PHE A 143 -14.66 -2.26 -5.88
CA PHE A 143 -15.05 -1.42 -7.00
C PHE A 143 -14.56 -2.03 -8.32
N LYS A 144 -15.15 -1.61 -9.44
CA LYS A 144 -14.82 -2.03 -10.79
C LYS A 144 -14.28 -0.85 -11.60
N LEU A 145 -13.73 -1.14 -12.78
CA LEU A 145 -13.40 -0.09 -13.74
C LEU A 145 -14.68 0.63 -14.18
N GLY A 146 -14.67 1.94 -14.15
CA GLY A 146 -15.83 2.79 -14.45
C GLY A 146 -16.64 3.19 -13.23
N ASP A 147 -16.46 2.57 -12.05
CA ASP A 147 -17.15 2.98 -10.83
C ASP A 147 -16.67 4.35 -10.36
N PHE A 148 -17.58 5.17 -9.87
CA PHE A 148 -17.28 6.43 -9.18
C PHE A 148 -17.10 6.14 -7.69
N ILE A 149 -15.91 6.42 -7.19
CA ILE A 149 -15.53 6.15 -5.81
C ILE A 149 -15.04 7.41 -5.09
N SER A 150 -15.14 7.39 -3.77
CA SER A 150 -14.51 8.37 -2.86
C SER A 150 -13.61 7.64 -1.90
N SER A 151 -12.36 8.05 -1.83
CA SER A 151 -11.40 7.54 -0.86
C SER A 151 -10.28 8.55 -0.63
N GLN A 152 -9.82 8.68 0.63
CA GLN A 152 -8.69 9.55 1.00
C GLN A 152 -8.84 11.01 0.52
N GLY A 153 -10.07 11.53 0.51
CA GLY A 153 -10.34 12.90 0.05
C GLY A 153 -10.29 13.09 -1.47
N THR A 154 -10.23 12.01 -2.22
CA THR A 154 -10.26 12.02 -3.69
C THR A 154 -11.52 11.33 -4.17
N ASP A 155 -12.31 12.05 -4.97
CA ASP A 155 -13.52 11.56 -5.64
C ASP A 155 -13.24 11.41 -7.13
N GLY A 156 -13.70 10.31 -7.72
CA GLY A 156 -13.54 10.14 -9.17
C GLY A 156 -13.86 8.75 -9.69
N THR A 157 -13.78 8.62 -11.00
CA THR A 157 -14.05 7.37 -11.73
C THR A 157 -12.81 6.52 -11.85
N VAL A 158 -12.89 5.25 -11.47
CA VAL A 158 -11.79 4.28 -11.57
C VAL A 158 -11.46 4.01 -13.03
N LYS A 159 -10.27 4.41 -13.48
CA LYS A 159 -9.81 4.22 -14.86
C LYS A 159 -8.99 2.95 -15.03
N ALA A 160 -8.09 2.66 -14.09
CA ALA A 160 -7.26 1.46 -14.14
C ALA A 160 -6.77 1.07 -12.75
N VAL A 161 -6.72 -0.23 -12.47
CA VAL A 161 -6.01 -0.79 -11.31
C VAL A 161 -4.65 -1.28 -11.80
N ARG A 162 -3.57 -0.61 -11.35
CA ARG A 162 -2.18 -0.95 -11.67
C ARG A 162 -1.57 -1.78 -10.56
N LEU A 163 -0.31 -2.20 -10.75
CA LEU A 163 0.40 -3.07 -9.81
C LEU A 163 0.52 -2.46 -8.39
N PHE A 164 0.83 -1.17 -8.30
CA PHE A 164 1.09 -0.47 -7.04
C PHE A 164 0.09 0.64 -6.72
N HIS A 165 -0.67 1.10 -7.70
CA HIS A 165 -1.65 2.18 -7.56
C HIS A 165 -2.86 1.95 -8.44
N THR A 166 -3.97 2.57 -8.05
CA THR A 166 -5.18 2.69 -8.87
C THR A 166 -5.26 4.09 -9.43
N GLU A 167 -5.52 4.20 -10.72
CA GLU A 167 -5.72 5.46 -11.45
C GLU A 167 -7.21 5.83 -11.40
N VAL A 168 -7.49 7.02 -10.86
CA VAL A 168 -8.83 7.58 -10.71
C VAL A 168 -8.90 8.91 -11.46
N LEU A 169 -9.92 9.10 -12.29
CA LEU A 169 -10.18 10.34 -13.01
C LEU A 169 -11.18 11.18 -12.21
N THR A 170 -10.75 12.35 -11.75
CA THR A 170 -11.62 13.28 -11.02
C THR A 170 -12.64 13.96 -11.94
N PRO A 171 -13.76 14.50 -11.41
CA PRO A 171 -14.77 15.17 -12.22
C PRO A 171 -14.25 16.36 -13.04
N ASP A 172 -13.18 17.01 -12.59
CA ASP A 172 -12.49 18.09 -13.27
C ASP A 172 -11.35 17.59 -14.19
N ASN A 173 -11.40 16.31 -14.58
CA ASN A 173 -10.52 15.64 -15.56
C ASN A 173 -9.04 15.58 -15.16
N LYS A 174 -8.73 15.45 -13.84
CA LYS A 174 -7.38 15.21 -13.36
C LYS A 174 -7.18 13.71 -13.08
N ALA A 175 -6.02 13.18 -13.41
CA ALA A 175 -5.65 11.81 -13.04
C ALA A 175 -5.05 11.79 -11.63
N ALA A 176 -5.71 11.12 -10.71
CA ALA A 176 -5.22 10.86 -9.36
C ALA A 176 -4.69 9.41 -9.29
N PHE A 177 -3.49 9.25 -8.72
CA PHE A 177 -2.85 7.94 -8.53
C PHE A 177 -2.88 7.59 -7.04
N ILE A 178 -3.79 6.71 -6.64
CA ILE A 178 -3.98 6.33 -5.25
C ILE A 178 -3.25 5.00 -5.00
N PRO A 179 -2.32 4.93 -4.01
CA PRO A 179 -1.66 3.68 -3.64
C PRO A 179 -2.66 2.58 -3.28
N ASN A 180 -2.47 1.37 -3.83
CA ASN A 180 -3.41 0.27 -3.63
C ASN A 180 -3.56 -0.15 -2.17
N SER A 181 -2.49 -0.02 -1.37
CA SER A 181 -2.53 -0.30 0.06
C SER A 181 -3.55 0.58 0.79
N LEU A 182 -3.69 1.85 0.40
CA LEU A 182 -4.65 2.77 0.99
C LEU A 182 -6.09 2.38 0.64
N LEU A 183 -6.34 1.99 -0.61
CA LEU A 183 -7.67 1.57 -1.06
C LEU A 183 -8.10 0.21 -0.51
N SER A 184 -7.14 -0.68 -0.21
CA SER A 184 -7.44 -2.00 0.34
C SER A 184 -7.58 -2.04 1.86
N SER A 185 -6.97 -1.07 2.58
CA SER A 185 -6.93 -1.05 4.04
C SER A 185 -7.81 0.02 4.67
N ASN A 186 -8.29 1.01 3.90
CA ASN A 186 -9.17 2.06 4.39
C ASN A 186 -10.58 1.96 3.79
N SER A 187 -11.50 2.77 4.31
CA SER A 187 -12.84 2.84 3.76
C SER A 187 -12.84 3.44 2.35
N VAL A 188 -13.57 2.79 1.46
CA VAL A 188 -13.87 3.28 0.12
C VAL A 188 -15.38 3.38 -0.01
N VAL A 189 -15.88 4.55 -0.37
CA VAL A 189 -17.28 4.73 -0.71
C VAL A 189 -17.43 4.53 -2.20
N ASN A 190 -18.17 3.50 -2.60
CA ASN A 190 -18.46 3.22 -4.00
C ASN A 190 -19.90 3.69 -4.31
N TYR A 191 -20.02 4.77 -5.06
CA TYR A 191 -21.32 5.34 -5.43
C TYR A 191 -21.97 4.60 -6.59
N SER A 192 -21.22 3.80 -7.34
CA SER A 192 -21.73 3.05 -8.50
C SER A 192 -22.09 1.61 -8.18
N HIS A 193 -21.82 1.14 -6.96
CA HIS A 193 -22.08 -0.24 -6.55
C HIS A 193 -23.57 -0.55 -6.54
N GLU A 194 -24.38 0.37 -6.01
CA GLU A 194 -25.83 0.25 -5.95
C GLU A 194 -26.50 1.00 -7.11
N ASN A 195 -27.58 0.44 -7.65
CA ASN A 195 -28.29 1.03 -8.79
C ASN A 195 -29.12 2.26 -8.42
N THR A 196 -29.41 2.44 -7.12
CA THR A 196 -30.23 3.54 -6.63
C THR A 196 -29.48 4.33 -5.57
N ARG A 197 -29.75 5.62 -5.50
CA ARG A 197 -29.14 6.52 -4.54
C ARG A 197 -30.20 7.45 -3.94
N ARG A 198 -30.07 7.75 -2.64
CA ARG A 198 -30.93 8.70 -1.95
C ARG A 198 -30.40 10.11 -2.16
N VAL A 199 -31.27 10.98 -2.59
CA VAL A 199 -31.01 12.41 -2.68
C VAL A 199 -31.63 13.08 -1.46
N ASP A 200 -30.87 13.89 -0.76
CA ASP A 200 -31.28 14.61 0.43
C ASP A 200 -31.24 16.12 0.15
N TRP A 201 -32.35 16.82 0.36
CA TRP A 201 -32.44 18.27 0.32
C TRP A 201 -32.83 18.79 1.69
N THR A 202 -32.32 19.94 2.07
CA THR A 202 -32.72 20.66 3.27
C THR A 202 -33.12 22.07 2.88
N ILE A 203 -34.41 22.38 3.08
CA ILE A 203 -35.03 23.64 2.69
C ILE A 203 -35.42 24.40 3.95
N GLY A 204 -34.89 25.62 4.11
CA GLY A 204 -35.30 26.53 5.17
C GLY A 204 -36.49 27.39 4.73
N ILE A 205 -37.51 27.53 5.60
CA ILE A 205 -38.59 28.48 5.44
C ILE A 205 -38.60 29.44 6.62
N GLU A 206 -39.29 30.59 6.50
CA GLU A 206 -39.44 31.56 7.58
C GLU A 206 -40.33 30.98 8.71
N TYR A 207 -40.12 31.46 9.94
CA TYR A 207 -40.88 30.97 11.11
C TYR A 207 -42.38 31.24 11.05
N ASN A 208 -42.80 32.22 10.29
CA ASN A 208 -44.22 32.61 10.14
C ASN A 208 -44.93 31.85 8.99
N GLU A 209 -44.19 31.02 8.25
CA GLU A 209 -44.74 30.26 7.15
C GLU A 209 -45.55 29.03 7.64
N ASP A 210 -46.57 28.68 6.90
CA ASP A 210 -47.32 27.46 7.11
C ASP A 210 -46.54 26.25 6.62
N ILE A 211 -46.06 25.44 7.59
CA ILE A 211 -45.28 24.24 7.32
C ILE A 211 -46.06 23.20 6.51
N ASP A 212 -47.39 23.09 6.71
CA ASP A 212 -48.22 22.11 5.99
C ASP A 212 -48.39 22.52 4.54
N ARG A 213 -48.53 23.81 4.28
CA ARG A 213 -48.55 24.36 2.92
C ARG A 213 -47.22 24.10 2.22
N ALA A 214 -46.09 24.39 2.86
CA ALA A 214 -44.78 24.11 2.32
C ALA A 214 -44.58 22.62 2.05
N ARG A 215 -44.96 21.76 3.00
CA ARG A 215 -44.86 20.30 2.87
C ARG A 215 -45.71 19.77 1.71
N ASN A 216 -46.92 20.29 1.52
CA ASN A 216 -47.80 19.86 0.43
C ASN A 216 -47.23 20.27 -0.94
N LEU A 217 -46.64 21.46 -1.04
CA LEU A 217 -45.99 21.90 -2.27
C LEU A 217 -44.77 21.05 -2.57
N LEU A 218 -43.91 20.77 -1.58
CA LEU A 218 -42.78 19.88 -1.73
C LEU A 218 -43.22 18.46 -2.18
N ARG A 219 -44.30 17.96 -1.63
CA ARG A 219 -44.89 16.67 -2.04
C ARG A 219 -45.27 16.69 -3.52
N SER A 220 -45.97 17.72 -3.98
CA SER A 220 -46.37 17.83 -5.38
C SER A 220 -45.16 17.91 -6.33
N ILE A 221 -44.07 18.58 -5.92
CA ILE A 221 -42.83 18.66 -6.69
C ILE A 221 -42.20 17.26 -6.82
N ILE A 222 -42.09 16.53 -5.70
CA ILE A 222 -41.46 15.20 -5.67
C ILE A 222 -42.27 14.18 -6.45
N GLU A 223 -43.63 14.14 -6.26
CA GLU A 223 -44.49 13.18 -6.91
C GLU A 223 -44.66 13.41 -8.43
N SER A 224 -44.43 14.63 -8.91
CA SER A 224 -44.49 14.97 -10.32
C SER A 224 -43.26 14.60 -11.10
N ASP A 225 -42.14 14.30 -10.45
CA ASP A 225 -40.89 13.92 -11.13
C ASP A 225 -40.83 12.40 -11.31
N SER A 226 -40.90 11.96 -12.57
CA SER A 226 -40.91 10.52 -12.92
C SER A 226 -39.60 9.80 -12.64
N ARG A 227 -38.50 10.52 -12.39
CA ARG A 227 -37.17 9.97 -12.04
C ARG A 227 -37.08 9.57 -10.58
N ILE A 228 -38.00 10.07 -9.75
CA ILE A 228 -38.06 9.70 -8.33
C ILE A 228 -38.79 8.36 -8.20
N LEU A 229 -38.12 7.44 -7.49
CA LEU A 229 -38.62 6.10 -7.29
C LEU A 229 -39.75 6.10 -6.25
N LYS A 230 -40.77 5.28 -6.50
CA LYS A 230 -41.87 5.07 -5.57
C LYS A 230 -41.55 4.11 -4.43
N THR A 231 -40.50 3.33 -4.60
CA THR A 231 -40.03 2.36 -3.61
C THR A 231 -38.47 2.38 -3.64
N PRO A 232 -37.84 2.67 -2.49
CA PRO A 232 -38.43 3.07 -1.22
C PRO A 232 -39.15 4.41 -1.31
N ASP A 233 -40.13 4.61 -0.43
CA ASP A 233 -40.93 5.85 -0.40
C ASP A 233 -40.07 7.06 0.03
N TYR A 234 -40.49 8.25 -0.41
CA TYR A 234 -39.83 9.50 -0.03
C TYR A 234 -40.26 9.93 1.39
N THR A 235 -39.44 10.79 2.01
CA THR A 235 -39.72 11.37 3.31
C THR A 235 -39.66 12.89 3.23
N ILE A 236 -40.68 13.58 3.75
CA ILE A 236 -40.70 15.03 3.95
C ILE A 236 -41.02 15.29 5.41
N ALA A 237 -40.09 15.85 6.16
CA ALA A 237 -40.22 16.03 7.59
C ALA A 237 -39.58 17.34 8.07
N LEU A 238 -40.04 17.86 9.20
CA LEU A 238 -39.31 18.91 9.93
C LEU A 238 -38.03 18.31 10.45
N LEU A 239 -36.91 18.88 10.02
CA LEU A 239 -35.57 18.43 10.42
C LEU A 239 -35.10 19.13 11.71
N SER A 240 -35.23 20.46 11.74
CA SER A 240 -34.72 21.25 12.88
C SER A 240 -35.32 22.66 12.85
N LEU A 241 -35.31 23.30 14.02
CA LEU A 241 -35.59 24.72 14.21
C LEU A 241 -34.25 25.45 14.33
N GLY A 242 -33.89 26.19 13.29
CA GLY A 242 -32.66 26.94 13.22
C GLY A 242 -32.76 28.35 13.83
N ALA A 243 -31.66 29.09 13.92
CA ALA A 243 -31.68 30.45 14.48
C ALA A 243 -32.58 31.42 13.71
N SER A 244 -32.75 31.24 12.40
CA SER A 244 -33.57 32.11 11.54
C SER A 244 -34.46 31.33 10.57
N SER A 245 -34.52 30.00 10.67
CA SER A 245 -35.22 29.13 9.72
C SER A 245 -35.90 27.93 10.37
N VAL A 246 -37.00 27.52 9.80
CA VAL A 246 -37.59 26.21 10.02
C VAL A 246 -37.10 25.30 8.89
N ASN A 247 -36.33 24.28 9.22
CA ASN A 247 -35.66 23.45 8.21
C ASN A 247 -36.50 22.18 7.95
N ILE A 248 -36.91 22.00 6.71
CA ILE A 248 -37.60 20.80 6.21
C ILE A 248 -36.59 19.94 5.45
N VAL A 249 -36.51 18.66 5.78
CA VAL A 249 -35.72 17.69 5.02
C VAL A 249 -36.63 16.96 4.03
N ILE A 250 -36.13 16.76 2.84
CA ILE A 250 -36.68 15.91 1.80
C ILE A 250 -35.69 14.82 1.49
N ARG A 251 -36.12 13.57 1.52
CA ARG A 251 -35.30 12.40 1.15
C ARG A 251 -36.06 11.61 0.13
N ALA A 252 -35.49 11.48 -1.06
CA ALA A 252 -36.11 10.71 -2.13
C ALA A 252 -35.07 9.83 -2.82
N TRP A 253 -35.50 8.76 -3.45
CA TRP A 253 -34.64 7.80 -4.12
C TRP A 253 -34.75 7.98 -5.63
N THR A 254 -33.58 7.87 -6.30
CA THR A 254 -33.50 7.94 -7.76
C THR A 254 -32.50 6.89 -8.28
N ALA A 255 -32.52 6.63 -9.58
CA ALA A 255 -31.46 5.86 -10.20
C ALA A 255 -30.11 6.59 -10.05
N ASN A 256 -29.05 5.86 -9.83
CA ASN A 256 -27.73 6.42 -9.60
C ASN A 256 -27.27 7.37 -10.74
N GLU A 257 -27.61 7.01 -11.97
CA GLU A 257 -27.27 7.76 -13.19
C GLU A 257 -27.95 9.15 -13.24
N THR A 258 -29.14 9.28 -12.67
CA THR A 258 -29.93 10.54 -12.68
C THR A 258 -29.76 11.37 -11.41
N TYR A 259 -28.89 10.95 -10.49
CA TYR A 259 -28.75 11.57 -9.16
C TYR A 259 -28.50 13.08 -9.23
N TRP A 260 -27.52 13.52 -10.01
CA TRP A 260 -27.15 14.92 -10.09
C TRP A 260 -28.20 15.76 -10.82
N ASP A 261 -28.79 15.22 -11.90
CA ASP A 261 -29.84 15.91 -12.64
C ASP A 261 -31.07 16.13 -11.75
N VAL A 262 -31.50 15.09 -11.03
CA VAL A 262 -32.62 15.21 -10.08
C VAL A 262 -32.29 16.18 -8.96
N PHE A 263 -31.06 16.08 -8.38
CA PHE A 263 -30.67 17.00 -7.30
C PHE A 263 -30.74 18.46 -7.70
N LEU A 264 -30.20 18.82 -8.87
CA LEU A 264 -30.16 20.19 -9.36
C LEU A 264 -31.53 20.70 -9.82
N ASP A 265 -32.24 19.91 -10.61
CA ASP A 265 -33.57 20.28 -11.14
C ASP A 265 -34.59 20.49 -10.02
N ILE A 266 -34.61 19.61 -9.02
CA ILE A 266 -35.52 19.75 -7.87
C ILE A 266 -35.20 20.98 -7.04
N ASN A 267 -33.91 21.28 -6.82
CA ASN A 267 -33.50 22.52 -6.15
C ASN A 267 -34.03 23.77 -6.88
N GLU A 268 -33.88 23.83 -8.20
CA GLU A 268 -34.38 24.94 -9.00
C GLU A 268 -35.94 25.04 -8.98
N ARG A 269 -36.62 23.88 -9.06
CA ARG A 269 -38.07 23.83 -8.99
C ARG A 269 -38.58 24.29 -7.64
N ILE A 270 -37.98 23.85 -6.53
CA ILE A 270 -38.34 24.29 -5.18
C ILE A 270 -38.25 25.81 -5.09
N TYR A 271 -37.17 26.39 -5.55
CA TYR A 271 -36.97 27.84 -5.55
C TYR A 271 -38.08 28.55 -6.34
N LYS A 272 -38.37 28.12 -7.57
CA LYS A 272 -39.39 28.72 -8.43
C LYS A 272 -40.81 28.59 -7.87
N GLU A 273 -41.18 27.39 -7.43
CA GLU A 273 -42.51 27.10 -6.97
C GLU A 273 -42.81 27.72 -5.58
N PHE A 274 -41.81 27.80 -4.69
CA PHE A 274 -41.95 28.51 -3.42
C PHE A 274 -42.16 30.01 -3.63
N ASN A 275 -41.37 30.63 -4.48
CA ASN A 275 -41.57 32.05 -4.83
C ASN A 275 -42.97 32.29 -5.45
N ALA A 276 -43.40 31.45 -6.36
CA ALA A 276 -44.75 31.55 -6.98
C ALA A 276 -45.87 31.34 -5.97
N ALA A 277 -45.67 30.51 -4.98
CA ALA A 277 -46.58 30.28 -3.91
C ALA A 277 -46.55 31.33 -2.78
N GLY A 278 -45.55 32.26 -2.82
CA GLY A 278 -45.34 33.28 -1.78
C GLY A 278 -44.85 32.70 -0.46
N ILE A 279 -44.13 31.52 -0.50
CA ILE A 279 -43.48 30.95 0.68
C ILE A 279 -42.08 31.60 0.79
N GLY A 280 -41.83 32.25 1.92
CA GLY A 280 -40.60 33.01 2.17
C GLY A 280 -39.40 32.12 2.50
N PHE A 281 -38.26 32.42 1.84
CA PHE A 281 -36.94 31.88 2.26
C PHE A 281 -36.36 32.79 3.34
N PRO A 282 -35.82 32.24 4.43
CA PRO A 282 -35.44 33.02 5.59
C PRO A 282 -34.14 33.81 5.34
N PHE A 283 -34.19 35.12 5.69
CA PHE A 283 -32.99 35.92 5.87
C PHE A 283 -32.48 35.74 7.29
N GLN A 284 -31.21 36.09 7.52
CA GLN A 284 -30.66 36.12 8.86
C GLN A 284 -31.43 37.14 9.71
N GLN A 285 -31.97 36.69 10.83
CA GLN A 285 -32.65 37.53 11.81
C GLN A 285 -31.68 37.94 12.93
N LEU A 286 -31.65 39.23 13.26
CA LEU A 286 -30.88 39.75 14.37
C LEU A 286 -31.79 40.56 15.28
N THR A 287 -31.88 40.16 16.56
CA THR A 287 -32.57 40.94 17.57
C THR A 287 -31.62 41.96 18.20
N VAL A 288 -31.85 43.25 18.00
CA VAL A 288 -31.05 44.33 18.59
C VAL A 288 -31.79 44.88 19.81
N HIS A 289 -31.17 44.76 20.98
CA HIS A 289 -31.66 45.42 22.20
C HIS A 289 -30.91 46.74 22.36
N GLN A 290 -31.66 47.86 22.25
CA GLN A 290 -31.07 49.16 22.58
C GLN A 290 -31.03 49.31 24.10
N ALA A 291 -29.85 49.56 24.64
CA ALA A 291 -29.73 49.96 26.05
C ALA A 291 -30.36 51.34 26.25
N LYS A 292 -31.22 51.47 27.25
CA LYS A 292 -31.83 52.72 27.66
C LYS A 292 -30.80 53.57 28.38
#